data_e99beaddcac22bedecfd08a6a588710e
#
_entry.id   e99beaddcac22bedecfd08a6a588710e
#
_cell.length_a   1.000
_cell.length_b   1.000
_cell.length_c   1.000
_cell.angle_alpha   90.00
_cell.angle_beta   90.00
_cell.angle_gamma   90.00
#
_symmetry.space_group_name_H-M   'P 1'
#
loop_
_entity.id
_entity.type
_entity.pdbx_description
1 polymer ?
#
loop_
_entity_poly.entity_id
_entity_poly.type
_entity_poly.pdbx_seq_one_letter_code
_entity_poly.pdbx_strand_id
1 'polypeptide(L)'
;MLYKYFTEKLLGLQDVDIEKIEEIDNSIHINCRLKRKPHKCPCCGNLSDKVHDYREQPIKDIPAFGKHIFIHLYKRRYRCSCGKRFHENVDFLPRYHRMTNRLSLYIIDKLRNEVSFSSVAREVNLSVSSVIRVFDLVSYAPKKLPSAISIDEFKGNTNSEKYQCILTDPVNKVVLDILPKRYAHFLTEYFNNFDKSQRDKVQFFVSDMWKPYSNISSVWFKNASQIVDKYHWIRQ
;
A
#
# COMPACT_ATOMS: atom_id res chain seq x y z
N MET A 1 -12.53 2.45 37.06
CA MET A 1 -13.43 2.12 35.92
C MET A 1 -13.38 3.15 34.79
N LEU A 2 -13.37 4.47 35.07
CA LEU A 2 -13.30 5.53 34.05
C LEU A 2 -12.05 5.46 33.13
N TYR A 3 -10.89 5.19 33.72
CA TYR A 3 -9.62 5.12 32.95
C TYR A 3 -9.61 4.05 31.86
N LYS A 4 -10.11 2.85 32.12
CA LYS A 4 -10.17 1.76 31.13
C LYS A 4 -11.01 2.12 29.90
N TYR A 5 -12.21 2.67 30.15
CA TYR A 5 -13.13 3.05 29.08
C TYR A 5 -12.59 4.19 28.20
N PHE A 6 -11.89 5.15 28.83
CA PHE A 6 -11.26 6.27 28.12
C PHE A 6 -10.12 5.80 27.22
N THR A 7 -9.30 4.87 27.72
CA THR A 7 -8.14 4.33 26.99
C THR A 7 -8.58 3.45 25.81
N GLU A 8 -9.62 2.63 25.98
CA GLU A 8 -10.20 1.83 24.90
C GLU A 8 -10.70 2.72 23.75
N LYS A 9 -11.42 3.81 24.09
CA LYS A 9 -11.87 4.81 23.11
C LYS A 9 -10.72 5.56 22.44
N LEU A 10 -9.74 5.98 23.21
CA LEU A 10 -8.57 6.72 22.71
C LEU A 10 -7.74 5.87 21.73
N LEU A 11 -7.58 4.59 22.04
CA LEU A 11 -6.86 3.66 21.18
C LEU A 11 -7.69 3.22 19.96
N GLY A 12 -9.01 3.39 19.99
CA GLY A 12 -9.90 3.00 18.89
C GLY A 12 -9.85 1.50 18.56
N LEU A 13 -9.44 0.66 19.49
CA LEU A 13 -9.43 -0.80 19.35
C LEU A 13 -10.77 -1.36 19.85
N GLN A 14 -11.54 -1.92 18.93
CA GLN A 14 -12.83 -2.54 19.29
C GLN A 14 -12.62 -3.90 19.94
N ASP A 15 -13.51 -4.24 20.87
CA ASP A 15 -13.56 -5.54 21.58
C ASP A 15 -12.25 -5.91 22.32
N VAL A 16 -11.52 -4.92 22.81
CA VAL A 16 -10.25 -5.12 23.53
C VAL A 16 -10.40 -4.72 24.98
N ASP A 17 -9.99 -5.57 25.90
CA ASP A 17 -9.82 -5.27 27.32
C ASP A 17 -8.35 -4.95 27.59
N ILE A 18 -8.07 -3.71 28.02
CA ILE A 18 -6.71 -3.27 28.36
C ILE A 18 -6.44 -3.67 29.82
N GLU A 19 -5.37 -4.42 30.03
CA GLU A 19 -4.96 -4.91 31.35
C GLU A 19 -3.95 -3.96 32.01
N LYS A 20 -2.92 -3.54 31.25
CA LYS A 20 -1.83 -2.71 31.74
C LYS A 20 -1.29 -1.82 30.62
N ILE A 21 -0.86 -0.62 30.99
CA ILE A 21 -0.08 0.28 30.11
C ILE A 21 1.19 0.64 30.85
N GLU A 22 2.32 0.50 30.20
CA GLU A 22 3.63 0.81 30.74
C GLU A 22 4.40 1.66 29.74
N GLU A 23 5.19 2.56 30.25
CA GLU A 23 6.20 3.29 29.49
C GLU A 23 7.55 2.68 29.77
N ILE A 24 8.24 2.23 28.72
CA ILE A 24 9.59 1.66 28.81
C ILE A 24 10.42 2.39 27.76
N ASP A 25 11.48 3.08 28.19
CA ASP A 25 12.31 3.93 27.37
C ASP A 25 11.47 4.97 26.60
N ASN A 26 11.54 4.97 25.28
CA ASN A 26 10.75 5.85 24.39
C ASN A 26 9.56 5.11 23.77
N SER A 27 8.98 4.14 24.46
CA SER A 27 7.91 3.29 23.94
C SER A 27 6.79 3.10 24.96
N ILE A 28 5.55 2.98 24.45
CA ILE A 28 4.37 2.66 25.24
C ILE A 28 3.99 1.21 24.95
N HIS A 29 3.95 0.42 26.01
CA HIS A 29 3.57 -1.00 25.96
C HIS A 29 2.16 -1.19 26.53
N ILE A 30 1.26 -1.74 25.73
CA ILE A 30 -0.15 -1.94 26.04
C ILE A 30 -0.44 -3.43 26.10
N ASN A 31 -0.63 -3.96 27.30
CA ASN A 31 -1.00 -5.34 27.51
C ASN A 31 -2.54 -5.47 27.44
N CYS A 32 -3.03 -6.32 26.54
CA CYS A 32 -4.47 -6.43 26.30
C CYS A 32 -4.90 -7.83 25.87
N ARG A 33 -6.21 -8.08 25.98
CA ARG A 33 -6.91 -9.27 25.48
C ARG A 33 -8.15 -8.83 24.70
N LEU A 34 -8.61 -9.69 23.78
CA LEU A 34 -9.95 -9.49 23.20
C LEU A 34 -11.02 -9.85 24.23
N LYS A 35 -12.19 -9.21 24.15
CA LYS A 35 -13.37 -9.65 24.93
C LYS A 35 -13.70 -11.10 24.58
N ARG A 36 -13.98 -11.91 25.60
CA ARG A 36 -14.25 -13.34 25.39
C ARG A 36 -15.57 -13.53 24.67
N LYS A 37 -15.54 -14.23 23.54
CA LYS A 37 -16.73 -14.64 22.78
C LYS A 37 -16.51 -16.01 22.14
N PRO A 38 -17.57 -16.76 21.83
CA PRO A 38 -17.46 -17.99 21.07
C PRO A 38 -16.98 -17.71 19.64
N HIS A 39 -16.15 -18.60 19.09
CA HIS A 39 -15.63 -18.49 17.73
C HIS A 39 -16.02 -19.70 16.88
N LYS A 40 -16.31 -19.47 15.61
CA LYS A 40 -16.58 -20.54 14.62
C LYS A 40 -15.29 -21.31 14.31
N CYS A 41 -15.38 -22.61 14.41
CA CYS A 41 -14.30 -23.51 13.99
C CYS A 41 -14.10 -23.42 12.47
N PRO A 42 -12.89 -23.18 11.96
CA PRO A 42 -12.62 -23.10 10.51
C PRO A 42 -12.74 -24.45 9.79
N CYS A 43 -12.87 -25.56 10.53
CA CYS A 43 -12.97 -26.89 9.97
C CYS A 43 -14.43 -27.37 9.84
N CYS A 44 -15.21 -27.28 10.92
CA CYS A 44 -16.58 -27.81 10.96
C CYS A 44 -17.67 -26.77 11.14
N GLY A 45 -17.32 -25.49 11.28
CA GLY A 45 -18.27 -24.40 11.46
C GLY A 45 -18.90 -24.27 12.86
N ASN A 46 -18.74 -25.26 13.74
CA ASN A 46 -19.31 -25.24 15.07
C ASN A 46 -18.70 -24.15 15.94
N LEU A 47 -19.51 -23.54 16.79
CA LEU A 47 -19.03 -22.58 17.78
C LEU A 47 -18.27 -23.29 18.90
N SER A 48 -17.16 -22.69 19.31
CA SER A 48 -16.37 -23.13 20.46
C SER A 48 -15.97 -21.94 21.32
N ASP A 49 -16.13 -22.10 22.63
CA ASP A 49 -15.67 -21.20 23.67
C ASP A 49 -14.57 -21.81 24.57
N LYS A 50 -14.20 -23.08 24.28
CA LYS A 50 -13.18 -23.82 25.03
C LYS A 50 -11.79 -23.34 24.66
N VAL A 51 -11.18 -22.56 25.55
CA VAL A 51 -9.78 -22.10 25.38
C VAL A 51 -8.84 -23.29 25.62
N HIS A 52 -7.91 -23.50 24.71
CA HIS A 52 -6.87 -24.50 24.81
C HIS A 52 -5.62 -23.97 25.50
N ASP A 53 -5.12 -22.82 24.99
CA ASP A 53 -3.98 -22.09 25.52
C ASP A 53 -4.00 -20.63 25.14
N TYR A 54 -3.02 -19.88 25.61
CA TYR A 54 -2.81 -18.47 25.34
C TYR A 54 -1.43 -18.27 24.72
N ARG A 55 -1.31 -17.30 23.83
CA ARG A 55 -0.05 -16.86 23.27
C ARG A 55 0.02 -15.34 23.26
N GLU A 56 1.12 -14.81 23.75
CA GLU A 56 1.42 -13.41 23.59
C GLU A 56 1.94 -13.15 22.16
N GLN A 57 1.43 -12.08 21.57
CA GLN A 57 1.86 -11.59 20.28
C GLN A 57 2.14 -10.11 20.38
N PRO A 58 3.44 -9.68 20.31
CA PRO A 58 3.78 -8.26 20.21
C PRO A 58 3.43 -7.73 18.81
N ILE A 59 2.74 -6.58 18.77
CA ILE A 59 2.21 -5.94 17.58
C ILE A 59 2.61 -4.47 17.62
N LYS A 60 3.14 -3.95 16.54
CA LYS A 60 3.42 -2.51 16.38
C LYS A 60 2.18 -1.76 15.95
N ASP A 61 2.02 -0.55 16.47
CA ASP A 61 0.90 0.33 16.16
C ASP A 61 1.39 1.74 15.80
N ILE A 62 0.46 2.61 15.41
CA ILE A 62 0.76 4.00 15.04
C ILE A 62 1.46 4.69 16.23
N PRO A 63 2.61 5.36 16.01
CA PRO A 63 3.26 6.16 17.05
C PRO A 63 2.30 7.24 17.58
N ALA A 64 2.31 7.47 18.87
CA ALA A 64 1.53 8.53 19.49
C ALA A 64 2.33 9.23 20.60
N PHE A 65 2.08 10.53 20.77
CA PHE A 65 2.74 11.36 21.77
C PHE A 65 4.28 11.35 21.66
N GLY A 66 4.82 11.23 20.43
CA GLY A 66 6.25 11.13 20.19
C GLY A 66 6.90 9.80 20.60
N LYS A 67 6.11 8.77 20.92
CA LYS A 67 6.57 7.45 21.36
C LYS A 67 6.10 6.34 20.45
N HIS A 68 6.87 5.27 20.36
CA HIS A 68 6.46 4.06 19.65
C HIS A 68 5.48 3.25 20.48
N ILE A 69 4.47 2.65 19.84
CA ILE A 69 3.44 1.86 20.51
C ILE A 69 3.58 0.37 20.16
N PHE A 70 3.65 -0.44 21.23
CA PHE A 70 3.63 -1.89 21.17
C PHE A 70 2.39 -2.43 21.89
N ILE A 71 1.59 -3.20 21.19
CA ILE A 71 0.43 -3.90 21.73
C ILE A 71 0.86 -5.34 22.01
N HIS A 72 0.84 -5.75 23.25
CA HIS A 72 1.05 -7.12 23.70
C HIS A 72 -0.31 -7.81 23.82
N LEU A 73 -0.73 -8.48 22.74
CA LEU A 73 -2.01 -9.15 22.67
C LEU A 73 -1.88 -10.59 23.18
N TYR A 74 -2.55 -10.89 24.31
CA TYR A 74 -2.69 -12.25 24.83
C TYR A 74 -3.80 -12.98 24.09
N LYS A 75 -3.43 -13.59 22.97
CA LYS A 75 -4.32 -14.25 22.02
C LYS A 75 -4.71 -15.65 22.47
N ARG A 76 -6.00 -15.96 22.43
CA ARG A 76 -6.52 -17.29 22.76
C ARG A 76 -6.42 -18.22 21.58
N ARG A 77 -6.09 -19.48 21.89
CA ARG A 77 -6.25 -20.61 20.96
C ARG A 77 -7.36 -21.50 21.48
N TYR A 78 -8.39 -21.70 20.65
CA TYR A 78 -9.56 -22.49 20.98
C TYR A 78 -9.41 -23.95 20.54
N ARG A 79 -10.13 -24.86 21.21
CA ARG A 79 -10.25 -26.27 20.85
C ARG A 79 -11.70 -26.58 20.50
N CYS A 80 -11.94 -27.08 19.30
CA CYS A 80 -13.25 -27.52 18.86
C CYS A 80 -13.50 -29.00 19.23
N SER A 81 -14.78 -29.41 19.29
CA SER A 81 -15.17 -30.83 19.46
C SER A 81 -14.66 -31.74 18.33
N CYS A 82 -14.48 -31.19 17.10
CA CYS A 82 -13.88 -31.95 15.99
C CYS A 82 -12.36 -32.14 16.13
N GLY A 83 -11.73 -31.76 17.24
CA GLY A 83 -10.29 -31.86 17.47
C GLY A 83 -9.46 -30.70 16.92
N LYS A 84 -10.01 -29.82 16.04
CA LYS A 84 -9.29 -28.68 15.47
C LYS A 84 -8.95 -27.65 16.54
N ARG A 85 -7.71 -27.17 16.52
CA ARG A 85 -7.24 -26.03 17.31
C ARG A 85 -7.05 -24.84 16.39
N PHE A 86 -7.55 -23.66 16.82
CA PHE A 86 -7.52 -22.44 16.01
C PHE A 86 -7.43 -21.19 16.89
N HIS A 87 -6.85 -20.13 16.36
CA HIS A 87 -6.76 -18.85 17.06
C HIS A 87 -8.04 -18.03 16.91
N GLU A 88 -8.33 -17.19 17.89
CA GLU A 88 -9.37 -16.17 17.76
C GLU A 88 -9.06 -15.22 16.60
N ASN A 89 -10.12 -14.69 15.99
CA ASN A 89 -10.01 -13.68 14.96
C ASN A 89 -9.75 -12.32 15.61
N VAL A 90 -8.87 -11.54 15.01
CA VAL A 90 -8.47 -10.19 15.46
C VAL A 90 -8.68 -9.22 14.31
N ASP A 91 -9.70 -8.38 14.38
CA ASP A 91 -10.15 -7.55 13.27
C ASP A 91 -9.13 -6.46 12.88
N PHE A 92 -8.38 -5.94 13.87
CA PHE A 92 -7.35 -4.92 13.64
C PHE A 92 -5.98 -5.46 13.25
N LEU A 93 -5.82 -6.81 13.21
CA LEU A 93 -4.55 -7.47 12.91
C LEU A 93 -4.73 -8.53 11.83
N PRO A 94 -4.15 -8.38 10.64
CA PRO A 94 -4.19 -9.42 9.63
C PRO A 94 -3.46 -10.67 10.09
N ARG A 95 -3.88 -11.82 9.57
CA ARG A 95 -3.27 -13.10 9.91
C ARG A 95 -1.77 -13.10 9.57
N TYR A 96 -0.95 -13.56 10.51
CA TYR A 96 0.52 -13.61 10.43
C TYR A 96 1.23 -12.24 10.42
N HIS A 97 0.52 -11.13 10.62
CA HIS A 97 1.12 -9.82 10.72
C HIS A 97 1.53 -9.48 12.15
N ARG A 98 2.52 -8.58 12.28
CA ARG A 98 2.99 -8.03 13.56
C ARG A 98 2.83 -6.50 13.62
N MET A 99 1.95 -5.98 12.81
CA MET A 99 1.54 -4.57 12.82
C MET A 99 0.05 -4.46 12.57
N THR A 100 -0.58 -3.44 13.12
CA THR A 100 -2.01 -3.19 12.96
C THR A 100 -2.36 -2.75 11.54
N ASN A 101 -3.60 -2.98 11.10
CA ASN A 101 -4.11 -2.49 9.82
C ASN A 101 -3.96 -0.96 9.71
N ARG A 102 -4.25 -0.23 10.79
CA ARG A 102 -4.17 1.23 10.80
C ARG A 102 -2.72 1.73 10.68
N LEU A 103 -1.72 1.00 11.21
CA LEU A 103 -0.32 1.34 10.98
C LEU A 103 0.05 1.19 9.51
N SER A 104 -0.44 0.15 8.83
CA SER A 104 -0.22 -0.01 7.40
C SER A 104 -0.83 1.14 6.59
N LEU A 105 -2.06 1.56 6.94
CA LEU A 105 -2.71 2.71 6.31
C LEU A 105 -1.96 4.02 6.58
N TYR A 106 -1.49 4.22 7.82
CA TYR A 106 -0.69 5.37 8.20
C TYR A 106 0.61 5.47 7.38
N ILE A 107 1.32 4.35 7.19
CA ILE A 107 2.52 4.29 6.35
C ILE A 107 2.21 4.73 4.91
N ILE A 108 1.12 4.22 4.32
CA ILE A 108 0.71 4.57 2.97
C ILE A 108 0.38 6.07 2.87
N ASP A 109 -0.35 6.61 3.84
CA ASP A 109 -0.71 8.02 3.87
C ASP A 109 0.52 8.93 3.98
N LYS A 110 1.48 8.58 4.84
CA LYS A 110 2.75 9.31 4.94
C LYS A 110 3.55 9.30 3.64
N LEU A 111 3.61 8.16 2.96
CA LEU A 111 4.32 8.04 1.68
C LEU A 111 3.68 8.86 0.54
N ARG A 112 2.39 9.19 0.65
CA ARG A 112 1.72 10.09 -0.30
C ARG A 112 2.22 11.55 -0.23
N ASN A 113 2.79 11.95 0.89
CA ASN A 113 3.27 13.32 1.14
C ASN A 113 4.76 13.49 0.79
N GLU A 114 5.27 12.77 -0.22
CA GLU A 114 6.64 12.87 -0.74
C GLU A 114 7.75 12.60 0.29
N VAL A 115 7.43 11.83 1.33
CA VAL A 115 8.36 11.44 2.38
C VAL A 115 9.10 10.17 1.98
N SER A 116 10.42 10.10 2.22
CA SER A 116 11.20 8.91 1.86
C SER A 116 10.83 7.68 2.70
N PHE A 117 10.96 6.47 2.12
CA PHE A 117 10.79 5.20 2.85
C PHE A 117 11.61 5.14 4.14
N SER A 118 12.85 5.64 4.11
CA SER A 118 13.74 5.65 5.29
C SER A 118 13.23 6.58 6.39
N SER A 119 12.64 7.72 6.04
CA SER A 119 12.05 8.65 7.01
C SER A 119 10.82 8.03 7.67
N VAL A 120 9.91 7.46 6.88
CA VAL A 120 8.73 6.77 7.40
C VAL A 120 9.14 5.57 8.27
N ALA A 121 10.13 4.77 7.83
CA ALA A 121 10.61 3.61 8.58
C ALA A 121 11.13 4.00 9.98
N ARG A 122 11.85 5.12 10.09
CA ARG A 122 12.33 5.67 11.35
C ARG A 122 11.18 6.14 12.22
N GLU A 123 10.22 6.87 11.67
CA GLU A 123 9.06 7.38 12.39
C GLU A 123 8.23 6.25 13.02
N VAL A 124 7.99 5.16 12.27
CA VAL A 124 7.16 4.05 12.73
C VAL A 124 7.95 2.89 13.37
N ASN A 125 9.26 3.07 13.57
CA ASN A 125 10.15 2.04 14.12
C ASN A 125 10.06 0.69 13.38
N LEU A 126 10.12 0.74 12.04
CA LEU A 126 10.17 -0.43 11.18
C LEU A 126 11.43 -0.44 10.33
N SER A 127 11.77 -1.59 9.75
CA SER A 127 12.79 -1.64 8.70
C SER A 127 12.25 -1.00 7.41
N VAL A 128 13.14 -0.42 6.61
CA VAL A 128 12.81 0.13 5.28
C VAL A 128 12.15 -0.94 4.41
N SER A 129 12.64 -2.17 4.44
CA SER A 129 12.06 -3.30 3.71
C SER A 129 10.61 -3.62 4.14
N SER A 130 10.25 -3.38 5.41
CA SER A 130 8.88 -3.57 5.88
C SER A 130 7.96 -2.46 5.35
N VAL A 131 8.44 -1.23 5.30
CA VAL A 131 7.70 -0.09 4.73
C VAL A 131 7.48 -0.29 3.23
N ILE A 132 8.52 -0.73 2.49
CA ILE A 132 8.39 -1.07 1.06
C ILE A 132 7.34 -2.17 0.86
N ARG A 133 7.37 -3.26 1.63
CA ARG A 133 6.34 -4.32 1.53
C ARG A 133 4.91 -3.83 1.78
N VAL A 134 4.72 -2.86 2.68
CA VAL A 134 3.42 -2.23 2.88
C VAL A 134 3.01 -1.41 1.65
N PHE A 135 3.96 -0.69 1.06
CA PHE A 135 3.72 0.09 -0.15
C PHE A 135 3.38 -0.80 -1.36
N ASP A 136 4.03 -1.96 -1.49
CA ASP A 136 3.79 -2.94 -2.56
C ASP A 136 2.36 -3.53 -2.51
N LEU A 137 1.65 -3.39 -1.38
CA LEU A 137 0.23 -3.80 -1.29
C LEU A 137 -0.72 -2.78 -1.93
N VAL A 138 -0.22 -1.58 -2.26
CA VAL A 138 -1.04 -0.55 -2.92
C VAL A 138 -1.21 -0.90 -4.38
N SER A 139 -2.41 -1.28 -4.77
CA SER A 139 -2.79 -1.44 -6.17
C SER A 139 -3.46 -0.17 -6.68
N TYR A 140 -2.97 0.34 -7.79
CA TYR A 140 -3.62 1.44 -8.49
C TYR A 140 -4.54 0.86 -9.57
N ALA A 141 -5.79 1.29 -9.58
CA ALA A 141 -6.65 1.00 -10.72
C ALA A 141 -6.02 1.62 -11.98
N PRO A 142 -6.00 0.91 -13.13
CA PRO A 142 -5.50 1.47 -14.36
C PRO A 142 -6.26 2.77 -14.66
N LYS A 143 -5.52 3.87 -14.82
CA LYS A 143 -6.12 5.17 -15.16
C LYS A 143 -6.67 5.08 -16.57
N LYS A 144 -7.82 5.74 -16.80
CA LYS A 144 -8.33 5.91 -18.17
C LYS A 144 -7.38 6.80 -18.96
N LEU A 145 -7.21 6.52 -20.24
CA LEU A 145 -6.41 7.37 -21.11
C LEU A 145 -7.10 8.75 -21.26
N PRO A 146 -6.36 9.86 -21.03
CA PRO A 146 -6.86 11.21 -21.24
C PRO A 146 -6.91 11.57 -22.73
N SER A 147 -7.43 12.74 -23.05
CA SER A 147 -7.43 13.26 -24.44
C SER A 147 -6.03 13.65 -24.94
N ALA A 148 -5.11 13.94 -24.06
CA ALA A 148 -3.71 14.22 -24.37
C ALA A 148 -2.79 13.36 -23.50
N ILE A 149 -1.80 12.72 -24.12
CA ILE A 149 -0.78 11.91 -23.45
C ILE A 149 0.58 12.50 -23.80
N SER A 150 1.42 12.70 -22.80
CA SER A 150 2.84 12.99 -23.01
C SER A 150 3.69 11.83 -22.52
N ILE A 151 4.70 11.48 -23.31
CA ILE A 151 5.68 10.44 -23.01
C ILE A 151 7.07 11.05 -23.01
N ASP A 152 7.85 10.79 -21.98
CA ASP A 152 9.22 11.26 -21.85
C ASP A 152 10.07 10.23 -21.10
N GLU A 153 11.37 10.42 -21.09
CA GLU A 153 12.35 9.56 -20.43
C GLU A 153 13.00 10.27 -19.25
N PHE A 154 13.27 9.50 -18.22
CA PHE A 154 14.11 9.99 -17.13
C PHE A 154 15.09 8.90 -16.68
N LYS A 155 16.22 9.35 -16.14
CA LYS A 155 17.23 8.46 -15.58
C LYS A 155 16.83 8.10 -14.15
N GLY A 156 16.33 6.89 -13.93
CA GLY A 156 16.00 6.40 -12.61
C GLY A 156 17.12 5.60 -11.95
N ASN A 157 16.93 5.26 -10.69
CA ASN A 157 17.86 4.48 -9.87
C ASN A 157 17.44 3.01 -9.75
N THR A 158 16.80 2.44 -10.76
CA THR A 158 16.43 1.03 -10.74
C THR A 158 17.57 0.15 -11.24
N ASN A 159 17.68 -1.06 -10.72
CA ASN A 159 18.69 -2.03 -11.14
C ASN A 159 18.41 -2.65 -12.53
N SER A 160 17.29 -2.28 -13.18
CA SER A 160 16.86 -2.93 -14.42
C SER A 160 17.33 -2.23 -15.67
N GLU A 161 17.14 -0.90 -15.76
CA GLU A 161 17.43 -0.13 -16.99
C GLU A 161 17.87 1.29 -16.64
N LYS A 162 18.75 1.84 -17.49
CA LYS A 162 19.28 3.21 -17.31
C LYS A 162 18.18 4.28 -17.42
N TYR A 163 17.20 4.06 -18.29
CA TYR A 163 16.12 5.00 -18.57
C TYR A 163 14.77 4.34 -18.34
N GLN A 164 13.95 4.99 -17.54
CA GLN A 164 12.54 4.71 -17.38
C GLN A 164 11.73 5.66 -18.24
N CYS A 165 10.46 5.30 -18.49
CA CYS A 165 9.53 6.10 -19.25
C CYS A 165 8.43 6.64 -18.35
N ILE A 166 8.16 7.93 -18.42
CA ILE A 166 7.06 8.58 -17.71
C ILE A 166 5.93 8.91 -18.70
N LEU A 167 4.71 8.57 -18.31
CA LEU A 167 3.50 8.93 -19.01
C LEU A 167 2.74 9.97 -18.20
N THR A 168 2.37 11.08 -18.83
CA THR A 168 1.65 12.16 -18.15
C THR A 168 0.43 12.60 -18.95
N ASP A 169 -0.53 13.19 -18.25
CA ASP A 169 -1.59 14.03 -18.82
C ASP A 169 -1.10 15.47 -18.76
N PRO A 170 -0.70 16.07 -19.89
CA PRO A 170 -0.16 17.43 -19.89
C PRO A 170 -1.25 18.49 -19.67
N VAL A 171 -2.52 18.18 -19.90
CA VAL A 171 -3.64 19.09 -19.69
C VAL A 171 -3.96 19.22 -18.20
N ASN A 172 -4.11 18.10 -17.51
CA ASN A 172 -4.43 18.06 -16.08
C ASN A 172 -3.19 18.06 -15.20
N LYS A 173 -1.97 18.03 -15.77
CA LYS A 173 -0.68 18.00 -15.06
C LYS A 173 -0.57 16.83 -14.08
N VAL A 174 -0.97 15.64 -14.51
CA VAL A 174 -1.01 14.42 -13.69
C VAL A 174 -0.09 13.36 -14.29
N VAL A 175 0.69 12.70 -13.45
CA VAL A 175 1.41 11.50 -13.85
C VAL A 175 0.41 10.36 -14.01
N LEU A 176 0.36 9.77 -15.19
CA LEU A 176 -0.49 8.61 -15.49
C LEU A 176 0.19 7.33 -15.03
N ASP A 177 1.46 7.15 -15.41
CA ASP A 177 2.21 5.97 -15.04
C ASP A 177 3.72 6.20 -15.19
N ILE A 178 4.51 5.35 -14.55
CA ILE A 178 5.96 5.26 -14.70
C ILE A 178 6.29 3.83 -15.11
N LEU A 179 6.83 3.68 -16.31
CA LEU A 179 7.16 2.39 -16.88
C LEU A 179 8.65 2.09 -16.69
N PRO A 180 9.01 0.86 -16.31
CA PRO A 180 10.40 0.49 -16.04
C PRO A 180 11.30 0.50 -17.26
N LYS A 181 10.72 0.52 -18.48
CA LYS A 181 11.44 0.45 -19.75
C LYS A 181 10.77 1.32 -20.80
N ARG A 182 11.59 1.85 -21.72
CA ARG A 182 11.16 2.69 -22.86
C ARG A 182 11.01 1.94 -24.19
N TYR A 183 11.37 0.65 -24.23
CA TYR A 183 11.40 -0.11 -25.48
C TYR A 183 10.02 -0.28 -26.11
N ALA A 184 9.99 -0.23 -27.45
CA ALA A 184 8.75 -0.28 -28.22
C ALA A 184 7.87 -1.51 -27.90
N HIS A 185 8.47 -2.70 -27.72
CA HIS A 185 7.72 -3.91 -27.37
C HIS A 185 7.02 -3.79 -26.01
N PHE A 186 7.68 -3.18 -25.01
CA PHE A 186 7.13 -2.97 -23.67
C PHE A 186 5.99 -1.94 -23.69
N LEU A 187 6.17 -0.83 -24.43
CA LEU A 187 5.13 0.18 -24.62
C LEU A 187 3.93 -0.39 -25.39
N THR A 188 4.17 -1.26 -26.38
CA THR A 188 3.15 -1.98 -27.11
C THR A 188 2.30 -2.86 -26.16
N GLU A 189 2.95 -3.64 -25.31
CA GLU A 189 2.27 -4.46 -24.30
C GLU A 189 1.46 -3.59 -23.33
N TYR A 190 2.03 -2.50 -22.85
CA TYR A 190 1.36 -1.56 -21.98
C TYR A 190 0.09 -0.95 -22.60
N PHE A 191 0.17 -0.41 -23.82
CA PHE A 191 -0.97 0.22 -24.48
C PHE A 191 -2.01 -0.79 -24.97
N ASN A 192 -1.63 -2.04 -25.15
CA ASN A 192 -2.58 -3.12 -25.48
C ASN A 192 -3.56 -3.42 -24.32
N ASN A 193 -3.21 -3.07 -23.08
CA ASN A 193 -4.11 -3.24 -21.93
C ASN A 193 -5.29 -2.26 -21.90
N PHE A 194 -5.29 -1.25 -22.79
CA PHE A 194 -6.39 -0.30 -22.91
C PHE A 194 -7.30 -0.67 -24.09
N ASP A 195 -8.60 -0.57 -23.89
CA ASP A 195 -9.56 -0.80 -24.96
C ASP A 195 -9.33 0.14 -26.14
N LYS A 196 -9.61 -0.35 -27.35
CA LYS A 196 -9.54 0.47 -28.56
C LYS A 196 -10.35 1.76 -28.43
N SER A 197 -11.55 1.70 -27.84
CA SER A 197 -12.40 2.87 -27.62
C SER A 197 -11.77 3.94 -26.72
N GLN A 198 -10.87 3.58 -25.83
CA GLN A 198 -10.10 4.55 -25.01
C GLN A 198 -8.95 5.15 -25.82
N ARG A 199 -8.22 4.33 -26.58
CA ARG A 199 -7.12 4.77 -27.43
C ARG A 199 -7.58 5.72 -28.53
N ASP A 200 -8.75 5.44 -29.14
CA ASP A 200 -9.34 6.26 -30.19
C ASP A 200 -9.81 7.66 -29.71
N LYS A 201 -9.96 7.84 -28.39
CA LYS A 201 -10.29 9.13 -27.76
C LYS A 201 -9.08 10.03 -27.51
N VAL A 202 -7.86 9.50 -27.62
CA VAL A 202 -6.66 10.31 -27.50
C VAL A 202 -6.51 11.18 -28.74
N GLN A 203 -6.48 12.49 -28.54
CA GLN A 203 -6.41 13.51 -29.58
C GLN A 203 -5.00 14.04 -29.82
N PHE A 204 -4.16 14.01 -28.76
CA PHE A 204 -2.79 14.52 -28.81
C PHE A 204 -1.83 13.54 -28.16
N PHE A 205 -0.75 13.26 -28.87
CA PHE A 205 0.36 12.46 -28.36
C PHE A 205 1.63 13.31 -28.40
N VAL A 206 2.15 13.68 -27.24
CA VAL A 206 3.31 14.56 -27.07
C VAL A 206 4.52 13.69 -26.75
N SER A 207 5.62 13.86 -27.47
CA SER A 207 6.89 13.18 -27.21
C SER A 207 8.06 14.01 -27.68
N ASP A 208 9.26 13.55 -27.34
CA ASP A 208 10.47 13.98 -28.05
C ASP A 208 10.46 13.48 -29.51
N MET A 209 11.55 13.75 -30.24
CA MET A 209 11.72 13.34 -31.63
C MET A 209 12.23 11.90 -31.79
N TRP A 210 12.23 11.09 -30.74
CA TRP A 210 12.70 9.71 -30.82
C TRP A 210 11.73 8.85 -31.63
N LYS A 211 12.22 8.31 -32.74
CA LYS A 211 11.41 7.58 -33.71
C LYS A 211 10.53 6.47 -33.15
N PRO A 212 10.96 5.67 -32.15
CA PRO A 212 10.09 4.67 -31.54
C PRO A 212 8.81 5.25 -30.93
N TYR A 213 8.82 6.44 -30.33
CA TYR A 213 7.60 7.06 -29.81
C TYR A 213 6.64 7.49 -30.90
N SER A 214 7.17 8.05 -31.99
CA SER A 214 6.37 8.37 -33.17
C SER A 214 5.70 7.12 -33.76
N ASN A 215 6.43 5.99 -33.83
CA ASN A 215 5.87 4.72 -34.28
C ASN A 215 4.77 4.21 -33.35
N ILE A 216 4.96 4.27 -32.04
CA ILE A 216 3.94 3.90 -31.04
C ILE A 216 2.68 4.75 -31.23
N SER A 217 2.84 6.07 -31.36
CA SER A 217 1.70 6.97 -31.61
C SER A 217 0.93 6.55 -32.86
N SER A 218 1.60 6.34 -33.96
CA SER A 218 0.97 5.98 -35.25
C SER A 218 0.21 4.65 -35.19
N VAL A 219 0.71 3.69 -34.43
CA VAL A 219 0.10 2.35 -34.32
C VAL A 219 -1.08 2.35 -33.36
N TRP A 220 -0.89 2.94 -32.18
CA TRP A 220 -1.82 2.80 -31.06
C TRP A 220 -2.84 3.93 -30.94
N PHE A 221 -2.51 5.14 -31.43
CA PHE A 221 -3.29 6.36 -31.32
C PHE A 221 -3.56 6.97 -32.69
N LYS A 222 -4.26 6.23 -33.54
CA LYS A 222 -4.48 6.58 -34.96
C LYS A 222 -5.18 7.93 -35.15
N ASN A 223 -5.99 8.35 -34.19
CA ASN A 223 -6.72 9.61 -34.21
C ASN A 223 -5.95 10.77 -33.57
N ALA A 224 -4.78 10.50 -32.98
CA ALA A 224 -4.03 11.52 -32.28
C ALA A 224 -3.09 12.30 -33.21
N SER A 225 -3.07 13.62 -33.06
CA SER A 225 -2.03 14.47 -33.62
C SER A 225 -0.75 14.31 -32.82
N GLN A 226 0.37 14.03 -33.52
CA GLN A 226 1.68 13.97 -32.89
C GLN A 226 2.23 15.38 -32.68
N ILE A 227 2.65 15.67 -31.45
CA ILE A 227 3.22 16.97 -31.06
C ILE A 227 4.63 16.70 -30.54
N VAL A 228 5.60 17.46 -31.05
CA VAL A 228 6.97 17.44 -30.52
C VAL A 228 7.04 18.38 -29.31
N ASP A 229 7.63 17.89 -28.21
CA ASP A 229 7.86 18.70 -27.05
C ASP A 229 8.78 19.89 -27.37
N LYS A 230 8.33 21.10 -27.02
CA LYS A 230 9.02 22.36 -27.28
C LYS A 230 10.46 22.36 -26.73
N TYR A 231 10.69 21.76 -25.57
CA TYR A 231 12.02 21.71 -24.95
C TYR A 231 13.03 20.97 -25.82
N HIS A 232 12.64 19.86 -26.41
CA HIS A 232 13.48 19.05 -27.28
C HIS A 232 13.67 19.70 -28.66
N TRP A 233 12.69 20.50 -29.12
CA TRP A 233 12.80 21.26 -30.36
C TRP A 233 13.80 22.42 -30.26
N ILE A 234 13.85 23.15 -29.16
CA ILE A 234 14.70 24.35 -29.00
C ILE A 234 16.18 23.97 -28.77
N ARG A 235 16.45 22.77 -28.25
CA ARG A 235 17.83 22.32 -27.96
C ARG A 235 18.57 21.67 -29.14
N GLN A 236 17.95 21.49 -30.28
CA GLN A 236 18.64 21.13 -31.55
C GLN A 236 19.13 22.34 -32.30
#